data_414ba2bc22ca74043b22bacc16ffab1c
#
_entry.id   414ba2bc22ca74043b22bacc16ffab1c
#
_cell.length_a   1.000
_cell.length_b   1.000
_cell.length_c   1.000
_cell.angle_alpha   90.00
_cell.angle_beta   90.00
_cell.angle_gamma   90.00
#
_symmetry.space_group_name_H-M   'P 1'
#
loop_
_entity.id
_entity.type
_entity.pdbx_description
1 polymer ?
#
loop_
_entity_poly.entity_id
_entity_poly.type
_entity_poly.pdbx_seq_one_letter_code
_entity_poly.pdbx_strand_id
1 'polypeptide(L)'
;MRKFDKPEKNNQELIEEWERRGLEIPDRQRAERYLEFISYYRLPAYTIPFQKIGEHTFKSGTSFDDILMLYVFDRELRLLVMDAVERIEVAVRAQICNVHSLELGRDGDSYGAFWYLDGRHFSRKFAHFRLLANIEKQLLDEKVRLDRDINNINKRERVSLETKQVLIGNAQKENFIRHYVSQYEEPKLPPCWMMVEMLTWGELSHLYAGLKSSAIKKKIAVNLGVNAEILESWLKALNSIRNICAHHGRLWNKELGVAIKIPKSDAIRWLSLELEDNVRFERRIYSILVALQTILYKISPHSAWAKRLRRLLKKYPNIPRSNMGMPENWESDNFWKDAFGKDEPCTYTYECQCEMIDDKYRMTLKNIKKSSSFYRS
;
A
#
# COMPACT_ATOMS: atom_id res chain seq x y z
N MET A 1 -28.06 22.87 -12.52
CA MET A 1 -27.44 21.55 -12.82
C MET A 1 -27.89 21.11 -14.20
N ARG A 2 -26.98 20.57 -15.03
CA ARG A 2 -27.34 20.01 -16.35
C ARG A 2 -27.86 18.58 -16.15
N LYS A 3 -28.88 18.19 -16.91
CA LYS A 3 -29.38 16.81 -16.96
C LYS A 3 -28.30 15.92 -17.62
N PHE A 4 -28.08 14.73 -17.10
CA PHE A 4 -27.23 13.74 -17.77
C PHE A 4 -28.03 13.16 -18.95
N ASP A 5 -27.49 13.31 -20.16
CA ASP A 5 -28.15 12.93 -21.43
C ASP A 5 -27.20 12.21 -22.39
N LYS A 6 -26.05 11.70 -21.89
CA LYS A 6 -25.07 11.00 -22.73
C LYS A 6 -25.54 9.57 -22.99
N PRO A 7 -25.73 9.18 -24.27
CA PRO A 7 -26.11 7.82 -24.63
C PRO A 7 -24.96 6.84 -24.35
N GLU A 8 -25.30 5.58 -24.17
CA GLU A 8 -24.36 4.47 -24.17
C GLU A 8 -23.62 4.40 -25.52
N LYS A 9 -22.34 3.99 -25.48
CA LYS A 9 -21.51 3.79 -26.66
C LYS A 9 -20.83 2.44 -26.59
N ASN A 10 -20.84 1.73 -27.70
CA ASN A 10 -20.03 0.53 -27.83
C ASN A 10 -18.55 0.88 -28.07
N ASN A 11 -17.65 -0.13 -28.01
CA ASN A 11 -16.21 0.10 -28.12
C ASN A 11 -15.81 0.69 -29.49
N GLN A 12 -16.49 0.32 -30.57
CA GLN A 12 -16.23 0.84 -31.93
C GLN A 12 -16.59 2.33 -32.03
N GLU A 13 -17.77 2.71 -31.53
CA GLU A 13 -18.22 4.12 -31.50
C GLU A 13 -17.26 4.99 -30.65
N LEU A 14 -16.68 4.42 -29.61
CA LEU A 14 -15.70 5.11 -28.77
C LEU A 14 -14.37 5.32 -29.48
N ILE A 15 -13.90 4.32 -30.22
CA ILE A 15 -12.70 4.40 -31.07
C ILE A 15 -12.91 5.46 -32.14
N GLU A 16 -14.02 5.43 -32.86
CA GLU A 16 -14.35 6.42 -33.89
C GLU A 16 -14.45 7.84 -33.33
N GLU A 17 -14.98 7.99 -32.11
CA GLU A 17 -15.02 9.28 -31.45
C GLU A 17 -13.63 9.80 -31.13
N TRP A 18 -12.73 8.95 -30.64
CA TRP A 18 -11.36 9.34 -30.33
C TRP A 18 -10.56 9.68 -31.59
N GLU A 19 -10.74 8.93 -32.68
CA GLU A 19 -10.14 9.25 -33.98
C GLU A 19 -10.63 10.60 -34.54
N ARG A 20 -11.94 10.88 -34.45
CA ARG A 20 -12.49 12.19 -34.82
C ARG A 20 -11.90 13.33 -33.98
N ARG A 21 -11.48 13.06 -32.76
CA ARG A 21 -10.80 14.03 -31.90
C ARG A 21 -9.29 14.11 -32.15
N GLY A 22 -8.77 13.37 -33.13
CA GLY A 22 -7.38 13.40 -33.56
C GLY A 22 -6.44 12.41 -32.83
N LEU A 23 -6.98 11.36 -32.19
CA LEU A 23 -6.16 10.27 -31.66
C LEU A 23 -5.78 9.30 -32.77
N GLU A 24 -4.49 9.02 -32.90
CA GLU A 24 -4.01 7.97 -33.80
C GLU A 24 -4.22 6.59 -33.16
N ILE A 25 -4.92 5.69 -33.87
CA ILE A 25 -5.17 4.31 -33.39
C ILE A 25 -4.65 3.32 -34.44
N PRO A 26 -3.35 3.02 -34.47
CA PRO A 26 -2.74 2.16 -35.47
C PRO A 26 -3.29 0.73 -35.47
N ASP A 27 -3.64 0.20 -34.32
CA ASP A 27 -4.21 -1.14 -34.12
C ASP A 27 -5.58 -1.04 -33.44
N ARG A 28 -6.63 -0.93 -34.26
CA ARG A 28 -8.02 -0.84 -33.78
C ARG A 28 -8.45 -2.10 -33.00
N GLN A 29 -8.06 -3.28 -33.44
CA GLN A 29 -8.44 -4.54 -32.81
C GLN A 29 -7.84 -4.64 -31.39
N ARG A 30 -6.60 -4.20 -31.23
CA ARG A 30 -5.96 -4.10 -29.92
C ARG A 30 -6.62 -3.06 -29.02
N ALA A 31 -6.96 -1.88 -29.56
CA ALA A 31 -7.66 -0.85 -28.81
C ALA A 31 -9.04 -1.32 -28.34
N GLU A 32 -9.81 -1.99 -29.20
CA GLU A 32 -11.11 -2.57 -28.87
C GLU A 32 -10.99 -3.58 -27.72
N ARG A 33 -10.00 -4.49 -27.77
CA ARG A 33 -9.72 -5.44 -26.68
C ARG A 33 -9.41 -4.74 -25.35
N TYR A 34 -8.63 -3.67 -25.36
CA TYR A 34 -8.35 -2.91 -24.14
C TYR A 34 -9.60 -2.20 -23.61
N LEU A 35 -10.44 -1.65 -24.47
CA LEU A 35 -11.70 -1.02 -24.06
C LEU A 35 -12.67 -2.04 -23.47
N GLU A 36 -12.69 -3.26 -23.99
CA GLU A 36 -13.52 -4.35 -23.47
C GLU A 36 -13.19 -4.71 -22.02
N PHE A 37 -11.89 -4.79 -21.66
CA PHE A 37 -11.44 -5.27 -20.35
C PHE A 37 -11.01 -4.18 -19.35
N ILE A 38 -10.65 -2.98 -19.83
CA ILE A 38 -10.28 -1.84 -18.96
C ILE A 38 -11.45 -0.88 -18.77
N SER A 39 -12.45 -0.90 -19.64
CA SER A 39 -13.60 0.01 -19.70
C SER A 39 -13.23 1.42 -20.16
N TYR A 40 -14.07 1.93 -21.06
CA TYR A 40 -14.06 3.32 -21.49
C TYR A 40 -14.03 4.33 -20.34
N TYR A 41 -14.72 4.03 -19.23
CA TYR A 41 -14.80 4.95 -18.10
C TYR A 41 -13.44 5.17 -17.39
N ARG A 42 -12.53 4.22 -17.48
CA ARG A 42 -11.22 4.28 -16.82
C ARG A 42 -10.15 4.97 -17.66
N LEU A 43 -10.07 4.67 -18.94
CA LEU A 43 -9.03 5.20 -19.83
C LEU A 43 -9.10 6.72 -20.08
N PRO A 44 -10.26 7.40 -20.15
CA PRO A 44 -10.32 8.84 -20.35
C PRO A 44 -9.56 9.67 -19.32
N ALA A 45 -9.40 9.16 -18.10
CA ALA A 45 -8.57 9.83 -17.10
C ALA A 45 -7.10 9.95 -17.53
N TYR A 46 -6.63 9.08 -18.42
CA TYR A 46 -5.26 9.06 -18.95
C TYR A 46 -5.14 9.77 -20.30
N THR A 47 -6.24 10.15 -20.93
CA THR A 47 -6.22 10.94 -22.17
C THR A 47 -5.97 12.43 -21.94
N ILE A 48 -6.35 12.93 -20.75
CA ILE A 48 -6.31 14.37 -20.42
C ILE A 48 -4.94 15.02 -20.69
N PRO A 49 -3.79 14.44 -20.34
CA PRO A 49 -2.47 15.06 -20.61
C PRO A 49 -2.14 15.21 -22.08
N PHE A 50 -2.77 14.44 -22.92
CA PHE A 50 -2.58 14.41 -24.37
C PHE A 50 -3.59 15.27 -25.13
N GLN A 51 -4.54 15.90 -24.45
CA GLN A 51 -5.52 16.81 -25.05
C GLN A 51 -5.02 18.25 -25.03
N LYS A 52 -5.53 19.07 -25.94
CA LYS A 52 -5.32 20.52 -25.92
C LYS A 52 -6.08 21.14 -24.75
N ILE A 53 -5.50 22.15 -24.15
CA ILE A 53 -6.08 22.81 -22.97
C ILE A 53 -7.44 23.44 -23.33
N GLY A 54 -8.48 23.08 -22.56
CA GLY A 54 -9.85 23.59 -22.78
C GLY A 54 -10.61 22.94 -23.91
N GLU A 55 -10.01 22.02 -24.66
CA GLU A 55 -10.60 21.28 -25.74
C GLU A 55 -10.63 19.77 -25.46
N HIS A 56 -11.50 19.06 -26.17
CA HIS A 56 -11.51 17.58 -26.14
C HIS A 56 -10.74 16.95 -27.30
N THR A 57 -9.99 17.77 -28.07
CA THR A 57 -9.15 17.31 -29.17
C THR A 57 -7.77 16.91 -28.72
N PHE A 58 -7.20 15.89 -29.34
CA PHE A 58 -5.85 15.42 -29.02
C PHE A 58 -4.77 16.31 -29.65
N LYS A 59 -3.61 16.35 -29.03
CA LYS A 59 -2.42 16.97 -29.61
C LYS A 59 -1.96 16.15 -30.81
N SER A 60 -1.40 16.82 -31.83
CA SER A 60 -0.87 16.13 -33.03
C SER A 60 0.16 15.06 -32.65
N GLY A 61 0.11 13.91 -33.29
CA GLY A 61 1.01 12.77 -33.07
C GLY A 61 0.73 11.98 -31.80
N THR A 62 -0.41 12.23 -31.12
CA THR A 62 -0.82 11.41 -29.98
C THR A 62 -1.46 10.11 -30.45
N SER A 63 -0.95 9.00 -29.97
CA SER A 63 -1.46 7.65 -30.26
C SER A 63 -2.19 7.02 -29.08
N PHE A 64 -2.97 6.00 -29.35
CA PHE A 64 -3.58 5.13 -28.32
C PHE A 64 -2.52 4.47 -27.45
N ASP A 65 -1.37 4.15 -28.03
CA ASP A 65 -0.25 3.54 -27.29
C ASP A 65 0.37 4.48 -26.25
N ASP A 66 0.36 5.80 -26.47
CA ASP A 66 0.80 6.77 -25.46
C ASP A 66 -0.12 6.76 -24.24
N ILE A 67 -1.42 6.69 -24.47
CA ILE A 67 -2.42 6.61 -23.41
C ILE A 67 -2.27 5.30 -22.63
N LEU A 68 -2.10 4.20 -23.36
CA LEU A 68 -1.93 2.88 -22.78
C LEU A 68 -0.61 2.77 -21.98
N MET A 69 0.47 3.33 -22.51
CA MET A 69 1.77 3.39 -21.82
C MET A 69 1.65 4.13 -20.48
N LEU A 70 0.95 5.27 -20.47
CA LEU A 70 0.71 6.03 -19.24
C LEU A 70 -0.15 5.24 -18.23
N TYR A 71 -1.18 4.54 -18.72
CA TYR A 71 -2.02 3.67 -17.87
C TYR A 71 -1.20 2.53 -17.24
N VAL A 72 -0.34 1.87 -18.02
CA VAL A 72 0.51 0.77 -17.54
C VAL A 72 1.55 1.29 -16.55
N PHE A 73 2.19 2.42 -16.84
CA PHE A 73 3.10 3.08 -15.89
C PHE A 73 2.43 3.36 -14.55
N ASP A 74 1.25 3.98 -14.58
CA ASP A 74 0.52 4.31 -13.35
C ASP A 74 0.07 3.06 -12.57
N ARG A 75 -0.24 1.96 -13.27
CA ARG A 75 -0.48 0.66 -12.65
C ARG A 75 0.76 0.13 -11.95
N GLU A 76 1.92 0.15 -12.60
CA GLU A 76 3.19 -0.29 -12.00
C GLU A 76 3.59 0.61 -10.82
N LEU A 77 3.35 1.92 -10.92
CA LEU A 77 3.59 2.88 -9.82
C LEU A 77 2.70 2.57 -8.62
N ARG A 78 1.40 2.31 -8.83
CA ARG A 78 0.50 1.92 -7.73
C ARG A 78 0.94 0.65 -7.01
N LEU A 79 1.39 -0.37 -7.75
CA LEU A 79 1.89 -1.62 -7.16
C LEU A 79 3.15 -1.37 -6.33
N LEU A 80 4.06 -0.53 -6.81
CA LEU A 80 5.27 -0.17 -6.07
C LEU A 80 4.95 0.64 -4.81
N VAL A 81 4.01 1.56 -4.88
CA VAL A 81 3.54 2.34 -3.73
C VAL A 81 2.86 1.45 -2.70
N MET A 82 2.02 0.50 -3.13
CA MET A 82 1.34 -0.45 -2.23
C MET A 82 2.32 -1.34 -1.49
N ASP A 83 3.39 -1.81 -2.12
CA ASP A 83 4.46 -2.59 -1.46
C ASP A 83 5.10 -1.82 -0.28
N ALA A 84 5.35 -0.53 -0.44
CA ALA A 84 5.87 0.30 0.65
C ALA A 84 4.82 0.57 1.74
N VAL A 85 3.58 0.87 1.32
CA VAL A 85 2.46 1.16 2.24
C VAL A 85 2.17 -0.04 3.13
N GLU A 86 2.13 -1.25 2.58
CA GLU A 86 1.93 -2.49 3.35
C GLU A 86 2.99 -2.66 4.45
N ARG A 87 4.27 -2.53 4.11
CA ARG A 87 5.36 -2.62 5.09
C ARG A 87 5.24 -1.60 6.21
N ILE A 88 4.87 -0.37 5.85
CA ILE A 88 4.68 0.71 6.82
C ILE A 88 3.46 0.41 7.70
N GLU A 89 2.37 -0.11 7.13
CA GLU A 89 1.18 -0.52 7.88
C GLU A 89 1.54 -1.53 8.98
N VAL A 90 2.23 -2.60 8.61
CA VAL A 90 2.70 -3.63 9.56
C VAL A 90 3.62 -3.04 10.62
N ALA A 91 4.57 -2.19 10.23
CA ALA A 91 5.48 -1.55 11.17
C ALA A 91 4.76 -0.62 12.16
N VAL A 92 3.77 0.14 11.70
CA VAL A 92 2.96 1.03 12.56
C VAL A 92 2.15 0.21 13.57
N ARG A 93 1.49 -0.88 13.14
CA ARG A 93 0.76 -1.81 14.03
C ARG A 93 1.68 -2.33 15.11
N ALA A 94 2.83 -2.86 14.73
CA ALA A 94 3.83 -3.39 15.65
C ALA A 94 4.33 -2.32 16.65
N GLN A 95 4.63 -1.10 16.17
CA GLN A 95 5.13 -0.04 17.05
C GLN A 95 4.05 0.46 18.03
N ILE A 96 2.80 0.58 17.62
CA ILE A 96 1.71 0.96 18.53
C ILE A 96 1.56 -0.09 19.64
N CYS A 97 1.57 -1.38 19.30
CA CYS A 97 1.49 -2.44 20.31
C CYS A 97 2.70 -2.47 21.22
N ASN A 98 3.90 -2.61 20.64
CA ASN A 98 5.12 -2.85 21.41
C ASN A 98 5.42 -1.70 22.37
N VAL A 99 5.29 -0.45 21.93
CA VAL A 99 5.58 0.72 22.77
C VAL A 99 4.61 0.82 23.92
N HIS A 100 3.29 0.64 23.70
CA HIS A 100 2.31 0.72 24.77
C HIS A 100 2.43 -0.45 25.74
N SER A 101 2.50 -1.68 25.23
CA SER A 101 2.56 -2.86 26.10
C SER A 101 3.79 -2.84 27.00
N LEU A 102 4.94 -2.41 26.46
CA LEU A 102 6.19 -2.35 27.25
C LEU A 102 6.20 -1.19 28.24
N GLU A 103 5.58 -0.04 27.92
CA GLU A 103 5.56 1.10 28.85
C GLU A 103 4.57 0.89 30.01
N LEU A 104 3.51 0.11 29.80
CA LEU A 104 2.43 -0.07 30.78
C LEU A 104 2.48 -1.43 31.48
N GLY A 105 3.17 -2.43 30.93
CA GLY A 105 3.29 -3.78 31.48
C GLY A 105 4.51 -3.99 32.39
N ARG A 106 5.10 -2.94 32.94
CA ARG A 106 6.34 -3.04 33.75
C ARG A 106 6.20 -3.79 35.07
N ASP A 107 4.97 -3.91 35.57
CA ASP A 107 4.69 -4.50 36.88
C ASP A 107 4.28 -5.98 36.81
N GLY A 108 4.45 -6.63 35.66
CA GLY A 108 4.24 -8.08 35.52
C GLY A 108 2.79 -8.52 35.39
N ASP A 109 1.85 -7.58 35.31
CA ASP A 109 0.44 -7.86 35.05
C ASP A 109 0.14 -7.90 33.52
N SER A 110 -1.03 -8.43 33.17
CA SER A 110 -1.49 -8.45 31.76
C SER A 110 -2.02 -7.10 31.26
N TYR A 111 -1.95 -6.04 32.06
CA TYR A 111 -2.49 -4.72 31.72
C TYR A 111 -1.90 -4.14 30.43
N GLY A 112 -0.60 -4.32 30.23
CA GLY A 112 0.07 -3.91 29.00
C GLY A 112 -0.49 -4.57 27.72
N ALA A 113 -1.05 -5.77 27.80
CA ALA A 113 -1.69 -6.44 26.68
C ALA A 113 -3.07 -5.82 26.33
N PHE A 114 -3.75 -5.28 27.33
CA PHE A 114 -5.12 -4.79 27.23
C PHE A 114 -5.26 -3.27 27.44
N TRP A 115 -4.15 -2.54 27.33
CA TRP A 115 -4.10 -1.09 27.55
C TRP A 115 -5.20 -0.31 26.85
N TYR A 116 -5.59 -0.76 25.63
CA TYR A 116 -6.57 -0.08 24.80
C TYR A 116 -8.01 -0.14 25.35
N LEU A 117 -8.27 -1.00 26.31
CA LEU A 117 -9.57 -1.07 27.00
C LEU A 117 -9.80 0.13 27.91
N ASP A 118 -8.73 0.79 28.37
CA ASP A 118 -8.81 1.93 29.25
C ASP A 118 -8.86 3.25 28.47
N GLY A 119 -10.02 3.90 28.49
CA GLY A 119 -10.25 5.19 27.83
C GLY A 119 -9.32 6.32 28.28
N ARG A 120 -8.65 6.19 29.44
CA ARG A 120 -7.69 7.19 29.96
C ARG A 120 -6.45 7.34 29.08
N HIS A 121 -6.11 6.35 28.26
CA HIS A 121 -5.00 6.39 27.30
C HIS A 121 -5.30 7.22 26.04
N PHE A 122 -6.54 7.65 25.87
CA PHE A 122 -6.99 8.39 24.70
C PHE A 122 -7.35 9.85 25.01
N SER A 123 -7.24 10.68 23.99
CA SER A 123 -7.68 12.06 24.06
C SER A 123 -9.20 12.15 24.15
N ARG A 124 -9.74 13.24 24.75
CA ARG A 124 -11.20 13.46 24.87
C ARG A 124 -11.94 13.50 23.53
N LYS A 125 -11.23 13.79 22.42
CA LYS A 125 -11.81 13.83 21.07
C LYS A 125 -11.86 12.47 20.39
N PHE A 126 -11.18 11.47 20.94
CA PHE A 126 -11.16 10.13 20.39
C PHE A 126 -12.42 9.36 20.82
N ALA A 127 -13.14 8.82 19.84
CA ALA A 127 -14.35 8.05 20.10
C ALA A 127 -14.01 6.61 20.55
N HIS A 128 -13.43 6.48 21.76
CA HIS A 128 -12.95 5.21 22.31
C HIS A 128 -14.02 4.12 22.29
N PHE A 129 -15.27 4.45 22.61
CA PHE A 129 -16.38 3.50 22.57
C PHE A 129 -16.60 2.90 21.17
N ARG A 130 -16.35 3.66 20.09
CA ARG A 130 -16.48 3.17 18.72
C ARG A 130 -15.39 2.15 18.37
N LEU A 131 -14.18 2.36 18.88
CA LEU A 131 -13.10 1.38 18.75
C LEU A 131 -13.53 0.05 19.36
N LEU A 132 -13.97 0.06 20.63
CA LEU A 132 -14.37 -1.17 21.34
C LEU A 132 -15.57 -1.84 20.66
N ALA A 133 -16.61 -1.08 20.32
CA ALA A 133 -17.79 -1.60 19.63
C ALA A 133 -17.46 -2.22 18.25
N ASN A 134 -16.51 -1.64 17.51
CA ASN A 134 -16.09 -2.21 16.22
C ASN A 134 -15.37 -3.55 16.41
N ILE A 135 -14.48 -3.65 17.41
CA ILE A 135 -13.76 -4.90 17.71
C ILE A 135 -14.74 -5.96 18.17
N GLU A 136 -15.63 -5.63 19.11
CA GLU A 136 -16.66 -6.55 19.63
C GLU A 136 -17.55 -7.07 18.50
N LYS A 137 -17.98 -6.19 17.59
CA LYS A 137 -18.78 -6.57 16.42
C LYS A 137 -18.03 -7.58 15.53
N GLN A 138 -16.76 -7.34 15.22
CA GLN A 138 -15.98 -8.24 14.38
C GLN A 138 -15.82 -9.63 15.04
N LEU A 139 -15.60 -9.67 16.36
CA LEU A 139 -15.54 -10.91 17.13
C LEU A 139 -16.86 -11.67 17.07
N LEU A 140 -17.99 -10.97 17.28
CA LEU A 140 -19.32 -11.56 17.23
C LEU A 140 -19.65 -12.10 15.83
N ASP A 141 -19.38 -11.31 14.80
CA ASP A 141 -19.62 -11.72 13.41
C ASP A 141 -18.83 -12.98 13.06
N GLU A 142 -17.58 -13.09 13.51
CA GLU A 142 -16.74 -14.26 13.24
C GLU A 142 -17.15 -15.47 14.09
N LYS A 143 -17.60 -15.27 15.33
CA LYS A 143 -18.18 -16.33 16.17
C LYS A 143 -19.42 -16.93 15.51
N VAL A 144 -20.32 -16.10 15.01
CA VAL A 144 -21.53 -16.57 14.29
C VAL A 144 -21.16 -17.37 13.04
N ARG A 145 -20.12 -16.97 12.30
CA ARG A 145 -19.62 -17.74 11.15
C ARG A 145 -19.05 -19.09 11.59
N LEU A 146 -18.23 -19.11 12.64
CA LEU A 146 -17.65 -20.33 13.19
C LEU A 146 -18.74 -21.31 13.64
N ASP A 147 -19.75 -20.84 14.40
CA ASP A 147 -20.86 -21.65 14.86
C ASP A 147 -21.64 -22.25 13.68
N ARG A 148 -21.83 -21.50 12.61
CA ARG A 148 -22.45 -22.00 11.36
C ARG A 148 -21.61 -23.10 10.72
N ASP A 149 -20.29 -22.92 10.62
CA ASP A 149 -19.38 -23.90 10.04
C ASP A 149 -19.35 -25.18 10.86
N ILE A 150 -19.29 -25.08 12.19
CA ILE A 150 -19.38 -26.22 13.10
C ILE A 150 -20.72 -26.99 12.92
N ASN A 151 -21.82 -26.26 12.85
CA ASN A 151 -23.14 -26.87 12.63
C ASN A 151 -23.19 -27.58 11.27
N ASN A 152 -22.61 -27.02 10.22
CA ASN A 152 -22.54 -27.64 8.89
C ASN A 152 -21.65 -28.90 8.90
N ILE A 153 -20.56 -28.91 9.65
CA ILE A 153 -19.67 -30.07 9.81
C ILE A 153 -20.45 -31.18 10.54
N ASN A 154 -21.16 -30.84 11.62
CA ASN A 154 -21.92 -31.80 12.42
C ASN A 154 -23.07 -32.49 11.63
N LYS A 155 -23.70 -31.77 10.69
CA LYS A 155 -24.78 -32.32 9.82
C LYS A 155 -24.28 -33.28 8.74
N ARG A 156 -22.97 -33.46 8.53
CA ARG A 156 -22.41 -34.37 7.51
C ARG A 156 -22.63 -35.84 7.96
N GLU A 157 -23.56 -36.57 7.35
CA GLU A 157 -23.91 -37.94 7.75
C GLU A 157 -22.85 -38.99 7.41
N ARG A 158 -22.09 -38.76 6.31
CA ARG A 158 -21.09 -39.73 5.80
C ARG A 158 -19.65 -39.47 6.31
N VAL A 159 -19.50 -38.76 7.42
CA VAL A 159 -18.21 -38.41 8.00
C VAL A 159 -18.11 -38.94 9.41
N SER A 160 -17.03 -39.65 9.74
CA SER A 160 -16.79 -40.18 11.08
C SER A 160 -16.73 -39.09 12.14
N LEU A 161 -17.03 -39.40 13.40
CA LEU A 161 -16.91 -38.44 14.51
C LEU A 161 -15.52 -37.91 14.68
N GLU A 162 -14.50 -38.75 14.52
CA GLU A 162 -13.09 -38.36 14.57
C GLU A 162 -12.74 -37.35 13.50
N THR A 163 -13.17 -37.59 12.25
CA THR A 163 -12.98 -36.65 11.15
C THR A 163 -13.71 -35.33 11.41
N LYS A 164 -14.93 -35.35 11.96
CA LYS A 164 -15.67 -34.14 12.35
C LYS A 164 -14.89 -33.33 13.38
N GLN A 165 -14.32 -33.96 14.40
CA GLN A 165 -13.49 -33.29 15.41
C GLN A 165 -12.27 -32.59 14.79
N VAL A 166 -11.58 -33.26 13.87
CA VAL A 166 -10.45 -32.67 13.14
C VAL A 166 -10.89 -31.44 12.31
N LEU A 167 -12.01 -31.55 11.61
CA LEU A 167 -12.55 -30.44 10.80
C LEU A 167 -12.98 -29.26 11.68
N ILE A 168 -13.61 -29.51 12.83
CA ILE A 168 -13.97 -28.46 13.79
C ILE A 168 -12.70 -27.78 14.34
N GLY A 169 -11.71 -28.57 14.76
CA GLY A 169 -10.42 -28.01 15.21
C GLY A 169 -9.72 -27.16 14.15
N ASN A 170 -9.81 -27.55 12.88
CA ASN A 170 -9.29 -26.74 11.77
C ASN A 170 -10.09 -25.43 11.59
N ALA A 171 -11.43 -25.50 11.64
CA ALA A 171 -12.29 -24.32 11.54
C ALA A 171 -12.03 -23.30 12.68
N GLN A 172 -11.77 -23.78 13.90
CA GLN A 172 -11.40 -22.94 15.05
C GLN A 172 -10.04 -22.26 14.90
N LYS A 173 -9.13 -22.87 14.13
CA LYS A 173 -7.76 -22.36 13.89
C LYS A 173 -7.61 -21.61 12.56
N GLU A 174 -8.66 -21.47 11.79
CA GLU A 174 -8.62 -20.86 10.44
C GLU A 174 -8.05 -19.44 10.46
N ASN A 175 -8.39 -18.66 11.50
CA ASN A 175 -7.81 -17.34 11.73
C ASN A 175 -7.69 -17.05 13.23
N PHE A 176 -6.95 -15.99 13.58
CA PHE A 176 -6.67 -15.66 14.97
C PHE A 176 -7.92 -15.23 15.77
N ILE A 177 -8.94 -14.66 15.10
CA ILE A 177 -10.21 -14.28 15.76
C ILE A 177 -10.98 -15.53 16.17
N ARG A 178 -11.13 -16.49 15.25
CA ARG A 178 -11.78 -17.81 15.55
C ARG A 178 -11.03 -18.53 16.66
N HIS A 179 -9.71 -18.52 16.60
CA HIS A 179 -8.91 -19.12 17.67
C HIS A 179 -9.21 -18.45 19.02
N TYR A 180 -9.19 -17.11 19.07
CA TYR A 180 -9.45 -16.36 20.29
C TYR A 180 -10.82 -16.69 20.88
N VAL A 181 -11.90 -16.54 20.12
CA VAL A 181 -13.27 -16.77 20.59
C VAL A 181 -13.60 -18.23 20.93
N SER A 182 -12.78 -19.20 20.46
CA SER A 182 -12.94 -20.60 20.76
C SER A 182 -12.13 -21.08 21.97
N GLN A 183 -11.09 -20.32 22.39
CA GLN A 183 -10.17 -20.71 23.47
C GLN A 183 -10.33 -19.85 24.74
N TYR A 184 -10.81 -18.60 24.61
CA TYR A 184 -10.82 -17.66 25.72
C TYR A 184 -12.23 -17.09 25.94
N GLU A 185 -12.70 -17.14 27.18
CA GLU A 185 -13.95 -16.50 27.61
C GLU A 185 -13.67 -15.11 28.21
N GLU A 186 -12.55 -14.94 28.88
CA GLU A 186 -12.12 -13.68 29.49
C GLU A 186 -10.62 -13.43 29.22
N PRO A 187 -10.23 -12.18 28.91
CA PRO A 187 -11.08 -11.00 28.63
C PRO A 187 -11.91 -11.18 27.35
N LYS A 188 -13.10 -10.57 27.29
CA LYS A 188 -13.99 -10.65 26.10
C LYS A 188 -13.35 -10.10 24.83
N LEU A 189 -12.52 -9.07 24.95
CA LEU A 189 -11.81 -8.44 23.83
C LEU A 189 -10.35 -8.91 23.80
N PRO A 190 -9.75 -9.08 22.59
CA PRO A 190 -8.45 -9.70 22.43
C PRO A 190 -7.30 -8.77 22.88
N PRO A 191 -6.10 -9.30 23.09
CA PRO A 191 -4.93 -8.46 23.39
C PRO A 191 -4.61 -7.50 22.24
N CYS A 192 -3.89 -6.42 22.54
CA CYS A 192 -3.66 -5.30 21.60
C CYS A 192 -2.98 -5.73 20.28
N TRP A 193 -2.13 -6.75 20.28
CA TRP A 193 -1.50 -7.28 19.07
C TRP A 193 -2.49 -7.99 18.13
N MET A 194 -3.59 -8.52 18.63
CA MET A 194 -4.70 -9.00 17.80
C MET A 194 -5.63 -7.85 17.42
N MET A 195 -5.92 -6.94 18.36
CA MET A 195 -6.78 -5.79 18.13
C MET A 195 -6.29 -4.96 16.94
N VAL A 196 -4.99 -4.63 16.86
CA VAL A 196 -4.48 -3.79 15.77
C VAL A 196 -4.59 -4.46 14.41
N GLU A 197 -4.56 -5.80 14.33
CA GLU A 197 -4.76 -6.53 13.07
C GLU A 197 -6.21 -6.48 12.58
N MET A 198 -7.16 -6.21 13.46
CA MET A 198 -8.57 -6.03 13.12
C MET A 198 -8.88 -4.63 12.57
N LEU A 199 -7.97 -3.67 12.69
CA LEU A 199 -8.18 -2.29 12.27
C LEU A 199 -7.87 -2.09 10.79
N THR A 200 -8.69 -1.29 10.13
CA THR A 200 -8.34 -0.73 8.82
C THR A 200 -7.23 0.32 8.97
N TRP A 201 -6.55 0.68 7.86
CA TRP A 201 -5.55 1.76 7.89
C TRP A 201 -6.10 3.07 8.45
N GLY A 202 -7.33 3.44 8.09
CA GLY A 202 -8.00 4.64 8.58
C GLY A 202 -8.17 4.61 10.10
N GLU A 203 -8.63 3.49 10.64
CA GLU A 203 -8.78 3.29 12.08
C GLU A 203 -7.43 3.28 12.80
N LEU A 204 -6.40 2.65 12.23
CA LEU A 204 -5.03 2.68 12.75
C LEU A 204 -4.46 4.11 12.81
N SER A 205 -4.66 4.90 11.76
CA SER A 205 -4.29 6.33 11.73
C SER A 205 -5.04 7.13 12.79
N HIS A 206 -6.34 6.88 12.96
CA HIS A 206 -7.15 7.52 14.00
C HIS A 206 -6.74 7.09 15.41
N LEU A 207 -6.41 5.80 15.60
CA LEU A 207 -5.90 5.28 16.87
C LEU A 207 -4.64 6.02 17.29
N TYR A 208 -3.63 6.11 16.39
CA TYR A 208 -2.39 6.84 16.67
C TYR A 208 -2.66 8.33 16.99
N ALA A 209 -3.48 9.00 16.18
CA ALA A 209 -3.85 10.41 16.43
C ALA A 209 -4.56 10.59 17.77
N GLY A 210 -5.39 9.61 18.16
CA GLY A 210 -6.19 9.60 19.39
C GLY A 210 -5.40 9.35 20.67
N LEU A 211 -4.16 8.83 20.60
CA LEU A 211 -3.33 8.58 21.77
C LEU A 211 -3.07 9.85 22.57
N LYS A 212 -3.28 9.80 23.90
CA LYS A 212 -3.13 10.94 24.79
C LYS A 212 -1.68 11.25 25.14
N SER A 213 -0.87 10.20 25.37
CA SER A 213 0.52 10.35 25.79
C SER A 213 1.41 10.85 24.66
N SER A 214 1.92 12.08 24.80
CA SER A 214 2.88 12.65 23.85
C SER A 214 4.21 11.89 23.84
N ALA A 215 4.64 11.35 24.99
CA ALA A 215 5.85 10.55 25.11
C ALA A 215 5.75 9.25 24.31
N ILE A 216 4.63 8.54 24.43
CA ILE A 216 4.35 7.31 23.65
C ILE A 216 4.26 7.62 22.15
N LYS A 217 3.50 8.65 21.75
CA LYS A 217 3.44 9.09 20.34
C LYS A 217 4.83 9.40 19.78
N LYS A 218 5.66 10.12 20.57
CA LYS A 218 7.05 10.45 20.17
C LYS A 218 7.89 9.19 20.02
N LYS A 219 7.82 8.24 20.95
CA LYS A 219 8.59 7.00 20.89
C LYS A 219 8.23 6.15 19.68
N ILE A 220 6.94 5.98 19.38
CA ILE A 220 6.44 5.29 18.19
C ILE A 220 7.01 5.96 16.92
N ALA A 221 6.90 7.29 16.82
CA ALA A 221 7.34 8.04 15.65
C ALA A 221 8.85 7.95 15.42
N VAL A 222 9.65 8.09 16.49
CA VAL A 222 11.13 7.98 16.43
C VAL A 222 11.56 6.58 15.96
N ASN A 223 10.86 5.53 16.41
CA ASN A 223 11.10 4.16 15.95
C ASN A 223 10.80 3.98 14.44
N LEU A 224 10.00 4.86 13.86
CA LEU A 224 9.71 4.91 12.42
C LEU A 224 10.52 5.97 11.66
N GLY A 225 11.49 6.63 12.33
CA GLY A 225 12.43 7.59 11.72
C GLY A 225 11.88 9.00 11.54
N VAL A 226 10.78 9.36 12.22
CA VAL A 226 10.12 10.66 12.12
C VAL A 226 9.73 11.20 13.50
N ASN A 227 9.19 12.42 13.58
CA ASN A 227 8.56 12.93 14.79
C ASN A 227 7.04 12.67 14.81
N ALA A 228 6.40 12.86 15.96
CA ALA A 228 5.00 12.53 16.16
C ALA A 228 4.04 13.32 15.23
N GLU A 229 4.34 14.59 14.99
CA GLU A 229 3.52 15.47 14.15
C GLU A 229 3.61 15.07 12.67
N ILE A 230 4.80 14.72 12.22
CA ILE A 230 5.05 14.23 10.86
C ILE A 230 4.37 12.89 10.67
N LEU A 231 4.52 11.95 11.61
CA LEU A 231 3.90 10.63 11.50
C LEU A 231 2.37 10.75 11.41
N GLU A 232 1.74 11.56 12.27
CA GLU A 232 0.28 11.76 12.24
C GLU A 232 -0.21 12.29 10.89
N SER A 233 0.51 13.27 10.33
CA SER A 233 0.21 13.82 9.00
C SER A 233 0.36 12.77 7.90
N TRP A 234 1.46 12.01 7.93
CA TRP A 234 1.75 11.03 6.90
C TRP A 234 0.81 9.83 6.94
N LEU A 235 0.47 9.31 8.12
CA LEU A 235 -0.50 8.22 8.23
C LEU A 235 -1.86 8.59 7.62
N LYS A 236 -2.29 9.84 7.83
CA LYS A 236 -3.54 10.34 7.26
C LYS A 236 -3.48 10.44 5.73
N ALA A 237 -2.37 10.95 5.18
CA ALA A 237 -2.17 11.04 3.73
C ALA A 237 -2.02 9.64 3.10
N LEU A 238 -1.25 8.75 3.73
CA LEU A 238 -1.04 7.37 3.25
C LEU A 238 -2.33 6.56 3.23
N ASN A 239 -3.30 6.82 4.15
CA ASN A 239 -4.63 6.23 4.06
C ASN A 239 -5.32 6.59 2.73
N SER A 240 -5.26 7.88 2.33
CA SER A 240 -5.81 8.31 1.04
C SER A 240 -5.10 7.64 -0.16
N ILE A 241 -3.77 7.58 -0.11
CA ILE A 241 -2.95 6.93 -1.15
C ILE A 241 -3.27 5.45 -1.27
N ARG A 242 -3.31 4.74 -0.14
CA ARG A 242 -3.67 3.31 -0.07
C ARG A 242 -5.03 3.07 -0.73
N ASN A 243 -6.02 3.90 -0.43
CA ASN A 243 -7.36 3.77 -1.00
C ASN A 243 -7.37 4.05 -2.50
N ILE A 244 -6.63 5.07 -2.98
CA ILE A 244 -6.48 5.33 -4.43
C ILE A 244 -5.89 4.10 -5.12
N CYS A 245 -4.84 3.50 -4.56
CA CYS A 245 -4.18 2.34 -5.13
C CYS A 245 -5.08 1.10 -5.10
N ALA A 246 -5.74 0.82 -3.96
CA ALA A 246 -6.62 -0.34 -3.78
C ALA A 246 -7.86 -0.29 -4.69
N HIS A 247 -8.40 0.91 -4.95
CA HIS A 247 -9.52 1.12 -5.86
C HIS A 247 -9.08 1.38 -7.31
N HIS A 248 -7.80 1.14 -7.62
CA HIS A 248 -7.23 1.31 -8.96
C HIS A 248 -7.40 2.72 -9.55
N GLY A 249 -7.47 3.75 -8.69
CA GLY A 249 -7.56 5.15 -9.10
C GLY A 249 -6.27 5.64 -9.75
N ARG A 250 -6.35 6.70 -10.57
CA ARG A 250 -5.18 7.34 -11.15
C ARG A 250 -4.35 8.02 -10.06
N LEU A 251 -3.04 7.73 -10.01
CA LEU A 251 -2.12 8.19 -8.98
C LEU A 251 -1.10 9.23 -9.48
N TRP A 252 -0.46 8.98 -10.63
CA TRP A 252 0.77 9.63 -11.06
C TRP A 252 0.74 11.17 -11.08
N ASN A 253 -0.33 11.80 -11.54
CA ASN A 253 -0.46 13.27 -11.62
C ASN A 253 -1.60 13.82 -10.74
N LYS A 254 -2.08 13.04 -9.78
CA LYS A 254 -3.18 13.46 -8.92
C LYS A 254 -2.68 14.50 -7.91
N GLU A 255 -3.43 15.59 -7.79
CA GLU A 255 -3.30 16.48 -6.64
C GLU A 255 -4.02 15.85 -5.46
N LEU A 256 -3.28 15.68 -4.35
CA LEU A 256 -3.78 15.00 -3.16
C LEU A 256 -4.69 15.92 -2.35
N GLY A 257 -5.83 15.41 -1.92
CA GLY A 257 -6.77 16.14 -1.06
C GLY A 257 -6.19 16.46 0.32
N VAL A 258 -5.22 15.64 0.79
CA VAL A 258 -4.51 15.81 2.06
C VAL A 258 -3.05 16.12 1.77
N ALA A 259 -2.60 17.32 2.14
CA ALA A 259 -1.19 17.68 2.08
C ALA A 259 -0.42 16.97 3.21
N ILE A 260 0.77 16.51 2.92
CA ILE A 260 1.68 16.02 3.96
C ILE A 260 2.45 17.18 4.61
N LYS A 261 2.76 17.05 5.88
CA LYS A 261 3.70 17.96 6.54
C LYS A 261 5.12 17.63 6.09
N ILE A 262 5.85 18.67 5.70
CA ILE A 262 7.25 18.56 5.30
C ILE A 262 8.12 18.68 6.58
N PRO A 263 9.07 17.75 6.80
CA PRO A 263 9.99 17.84 7.92
C PRO A 263 10.86 19.11 7.84
N LYS A 264 11.01 19.78 8.98
CA LYS A 264 11.90 20.95 9.12
C LYS A 264 13.15 20.63 9.94
N SER A 265 13.21 19.43 10.53
CA SER A 265 14.30 19.00 11.40
C SER A 265 15.30 18.15 10.63
N ASP A 266 16.57 18.46 10.74
CA ASP A 266 17.68 17.69 10.17
C ASP A 266 17.81 16.28 10.75
N ALA A 267 17.15 16.02 11.89
CA ALA A 267 17.06 14.67 12.48
C ALA A 267 16.17 13.71 11.67
N ILE A 268 15.36 14.23 10.75
CA ILE A 268 14.52 13.43 9.85
C ILE A 268 15.16 13.43 8.48
N ARG A 269 15.49 12.24 7.98
CA ARG A 269 16.08 12.08 6.66
C ARG A 269 15.09 12.52 5.58
N TRP A 270 15.44 13.59 4.86
CA TRP A 270 14.59 14.22 3.85
C TRP A 270 15.42 14.74 2.68
N LEU A 271 14.74 15.23 1.63
CA LEU A 271 15.41 15.86 0.48
C LEU A 271 16.28 17.03 0.90
N SER A 272 17.43 17.17 0.24
CA SER A 272 18.32 18.32 0.36
C SER A 272 18.15 19.33 -0.78
N LEU A 273 17.56 18.93 -1.91
CA LEU A 273 17.24 19.82 -3.02
C LEU A 273 16.12 20.81 -2.65
N GLU A 274 16.34 22.07 -2.93
CA GLU A 274 15.29 23.08 -2.90
C GLU A 274 14.31 22.79 -4.05
N LEU A 275 13.03 22.77 -3.72
CA LEU A 275 11.97 22.55 -4.69
C LEU A 275 11.34 23.89 -5.04
N GLU A 276 10.97 24.08 -6.30
CA GLU A 276 10.31 25.30 -6.75
C GLU A 276 8.99 25.52 -5.99
N ASP A 277 8.76 26.73 -5.48
CA ASP A 277 7.59 27.11 -4.69
C ASP A 277 6.24 26.92 -5.41
N ASN A 278 6.27 26.85 -6.74
CA ASN A 278 5.07 26.77 -7.58
C ASN A 278 4.41 25.38 -7.64
N VAL A 279 5.04 24.33 -7.13
CA VAL A 279 4.65 22.95 -7.44
C VAL A 279 3.63 22.37 -6.45
N ARG A 280 3.30 23.06 -5.34
CA ARG A 280 2.52 22.49 -4.23
C ARG A 280 3.00 21.08 -3.90
N PHE A 281 4.30 20.95 -3.70
CA PHE A 281 5.00 19.68 -3.51
C PHE A 281 4.32 18.76 -2.49
N GLU A 282 3.87 19.32 -1.37
CA GLU A 282 3.19 18.60 -0.29
C GLU A 282 1.88 17.92 -0.70
N ARG A 283 1.37 18.22 -1.92
CA ARG A 283 0.17 17.63 -2.51
C ARG A 283 0.44 16.77 -3.74
N ARG A 284 1.71 16.53 -4.07
CA ARG A 284 2.10 15.73 -5.24
C ARG A 284 2.60 14.35 -4.82
N ILE A 285 2.47 13.39 -5.73
CA ILE A 285 2.88 12.01 -5.45
C ILE A 285 4.37 11.90 -5.08
N TYR A 286 5.22 12.79 -5.60
CA TYR A 286 6.65 12.77 -5.28
C TYR A 286 6.91 12.96 -3.79
N SER A 287 6.19 13.84 -3.11
CA SER A 287 6.30 14.00 -1.65
C SER A 287 5.96 12.72 -0.90
N ILE A 288 4.99 11.97 -1.39
CA ILE A 288 4.62 10.65 -0.83
C ILE A 288 5.74 9.64 -1.07
N LEU A 289 6.34 9.59 -2.26
CA LEU A 289 7.46 8.69 -2.55
C LEU A 289 8.65 8.96 -1.62
N VAL A 290 8.93 10.22 -1.33
CA VAL A 290 9.97 10.62 -0.35
C VAL A 290 9.58 10.20 1.06
N ALA A 291 8.34 10.44 1.49
CA ALA A 291 7.85 10.03 2.81
C ALA A 291 7.91 8.52 3.01
N LEU A 292 7.51 7.73 2.00
CA LEU A 292 7.63 6.27 2.03
C LEU A 292 9.09 5.84 2.19
N GLN A 293 10.01 6.39 1.39
CA GLN A 293 11.43 6.06 1.48
C GLN A 293 12.03 6.48 2.82
N THR A 294 11.63 7.61 3.39
CA THR A 294 12.07 8.07 4.72
C THR A 294 11.77 7.02 5.80
N ILE A 295 10.55 6.48 5.82
CA ILE A 295 10.18 5.43 6.77
C ILE A 295 10.89 4.11 6.44
N LEU A 296 11.01 3.75 5.15
CA LEU A 296 11.71 2.54 4.71
C LEU A 296 13.18 2.53 5.12
N TYR A 297 13.86 3.67 5.17
CA TYR A 297 15.22 3.74 5.70
C TYR A 297 15.34 3.21 7.13
N LYS A 298 14.29 3.34 7.93
CA LYS A 298 14.27 2.88 9.31
C LYS A 298 13.80 1.42 9.44
N ILE A 299 12.69 1.08 8.77
CA ILE A 299 12.05 -0.24 8.94
C ILE A 299 12.61 -1.32 8.02
N SER A 300 13.23 -0.93 6.91
CA SER A 300 13.76 -1.86 5.88
C SER A 300 15.00 -1.24 5.20
N PRO A 301 16.11 -1.02 5.92
CA PRO A 301 17.27 -0.26 5.43
C PRO A 301 17.94 -0.87 4.19
N HIS A 302 17.79 -2.18 3.98
CA HIS A 302 18.31 -2.90 2.81
C HIS A 302 17.28 -3.10 1.70
N SER A 303 16.16 -2.37 1.75
CA SER A 303 15.11 -2.48 0.74
C SER A 303 15.58 -2.02 -0.63
N ALA A 304 15.30 -2.80 -1.66
CA ALA A 304 15.52 -2.41 -3.06
C ALA A 304 14.39 -1.51 -3.62
N TRP A 305 13.51 -0.97 -2.77
CA TRP A 305 12.34 -0.22 -3.22
C TRP A 305 12.71 1.02 -4.05
N ALA A 306 13.67 1.82 -3.59
CA ALA A 306 14.16 2.98 -4.33
C ALA A 306 14.78 2.60 -5.69
N LYS A 307 15.54 1.49 -5.75
CA LYS A 307 16.09 0.95 -7.01
C LYS A 307 14.98 0.54 -7.98
N ARG A 308 13.88 -0.02 -7.46
CA ARG A 308 12.70 -0.39 -8.26
C ARG A 308 11.99 0.86 -8.79
N LEU A 309 11.84 1.92 -7.96
CA LEU A 309 11.31 3.21 -8.40
C LEU A 309 12.17 3.81 -9.52
N ARG A 310 13.49 3.84 -9.35
CA ARG A 310 14.43 4.31 -10.38
C ARG A 310 14.27 3.54 -11.69
N ARG A 311 14.19 2.21 -11.63
CA ARG A 311 13.98 1.36 -12.83
C ARG A 311 12.63 1.65 -13.50
N LEU A 312 11.57 1.82 -12.71
CA LEU A 312 10.24 2.16 -13.24
C LEU A 312 10.28 3.48 -14.00
N LEU A 313 10.87 4.53 -13.42
CA LEU A 313 10.98 5.83 -14.06
C LEU A 313 11.87 5.81 -15.32
N LYS A 314 12.94 5.01 -15.33
CA LYS A 314 13.79 4.81 -16.50
C LYS A 314 13.11 4.01 -17.61
N LYS A 315 12.23 3.06 -17.27
CA LYS A 315 11.45 2.28 -18.25
C LYS A 315 10.47 3.15 -19.03
N TYR A 316 9.99 4.26 -18.44
CA TYR A 316 9.01 5.17 -19.04
C TYR A 316 9.54 6.60 -19.12
N PRO A 317 10.58 6.87 -19.94
CA PRO A 317 11.27 8.17 -19.97
C PRO A 317 10.41 9.32 -20.47
N ASN A 318 9.43 9.03 -21.33
CA ASN A 318 8.55 10.02 -21.96
C ASN A 318 7.42 10.51 -21.02
N ILE A 319 7.24 9.91 -19.85
CA ILE A 319 6.21 10.36 -18.90
C ILE A 319 6.73 11.55 -18.11
N PRO A 320 6.06 12.72 -18.18
CA PRO A 320 6.54 13.95 -17.53
C PRO A 320 6.58 13.79 -16.00
N ARG A 321 7.78 13.86 -15.43
CA ARG A 321 8.01 13.76 -13.97
C ARG A 321 7.51 15.00 -13.24
N SER A 322 7.51 16.16 -13.90
CA SER A 322 6.95 17.41 -13.37
C SER A 322 5.48 17.27 -12.95
N ASN A 323 4.70 16.45 -13.65
CA ASN A 323 3.31 16.15 -13.27
C ASN A 323 3.19 15.38 -11.95
N MET A 324 4.25 14.71 -11.51
CA MET A 324 4.37 14.06 -10.21
C MET A 324 4.86 15.01 -9.11
N GLY A 325 5.27 16.24 -9.47
CA GLY A 325 6.01 17.17 -8.60
C GLY A 325 7.45 16.76 -8.38
N MET A 326 8.03 15.96 -9.28
CA MET A 326 9.39 15.43 -9.20
C MET A 326 10.31 16.28 -10.10
N PRO A 327 11.41 16.83 -9.57
CA PRO A 327 12.39 17.57 -10.36
C PRO A 327 13.16 16.64 -11.30
N GLU A 328 13.65 17.17 -12.43
CA GLU A 328 14.40 16.37 -13.41
C GLU A 328 15.69 15.78 -12.81
N ASN A 329 16.34 16.52 -11.93
CA ASN A 329 17.58 16.14 -11.27
C ASN A 329 17.37 15.36 -9.94
N TRP A 330 16.20 14.80 -9.69
CA TRP A 330 15.85 14.11 -8.44
C TRP A 330 16.86 13.02 -8.02
N GLU A 331 17.48 12.32 -8.99
CA GLU A 331 18.50 11.29 -8.72
C GLU A 331 19.81 11.87 -8.14
N SER A 332 20.03 13.17 -8.29
CA SER A 332 21.23 13.86 -7.78
C SER A 332 21.15 14.21 -6.30
N ASP A 333 19.95 14.18 -5.71
CA ASP A 333 19.76 14.39 -4.27
C ASP A 333 20.44 13.29 -3.44
N ASN A 334 21.14 13.67 -2.39
CA ASN A 334 21.82 12.73 -1.50
C ASN A 334 20.84 11.75 -0.85
N PHE A 335 19.61 12.18 -0.59
CA PHE A 335 18.54 11.31 -0.12
C PHE A 335 18.35 10.10 -1.03
N TRP A 336 18.27 10.31 -2.34
CA TRP A 336 18.08 9.22 -3.29
C TRP A 336 19.38 8.46 -3.61
N LYS A 337 20.53 9.15 -3.69
CA LYS A 337 21.84 8.49 -3.86
C LYS A 337 22.08 7.43 -2.79
N ASP A 338 21.78 7.78 -1.54
CA ASP A 338 21.92 6.86 -0.43
C ASP A 338 20.92 5.68 -0.52
N ALA A 339 19.67 5.95 -0.96
CA ALA A 339 18.66 4.90 -1.15
C ALA A 339 19.03 3.92 -2.27
N PHE A 340 19.69 4.40 -3.29
CA PHE A 340 20.20 3.54 -4.37
C PHE A 340 21.39 2.69 -3.90
N GLY A 341 22.16 3.17 -2.89
CA GLY A 341 23.41 2.53 -2.46
C GLY A 341 24.46 2.56 -3.58
N LYS A 342 25.61 1.95 -3.33
CA LYS A 342 26.60 1.73 -4.39
C LYS A 342 25.98 0.81 -5.45
N ASP A 343 26.10 1.19 -6.71
CA ASP A 343 25.74 0.32 -7.85
C ASP A 343 26.76 -0.83 -7.88
N GLU A 344 26.60 -1.83 -7.01
CA GLU A 344 27.29 -3.09 -7.21
C GLU A 344 26.62 -3.79 -8.40
N PRO A 345 27.37 -4.17 -9.42
CA PRO A 345 26.83 -4.98 -10.51
C PRO A 345 26.22 -6.23 -9.89
N CYS A 346 24.94 -6.47 -10.18
CA CYS A 346 24.26 -7.69 -9.74
C CYS A 346 24.88 -8.86 -10.49
N THR A 347 25.94 -9.44 -9.96
CA THR A 347 26.62 -10.62 -10.51
C THR A 347 25.92 -11.90 -10.05
N TYR A 348 24.62 -12.01 -10.35
CA TYR A 348 23.96 -13.29 -10.36
C TYR A 348 23.91 -13.78 -11.81
N THR A 349 24.89 -14.56 -12.20
CA THR A 349 24.81 -15.38 -13.41
C THR A 349 24.04 -16.65 -13.06
N TYR A 350 22.82 -16.76 -13.59
CA TYR A 350 22.06 -18.00 -13.57
C TYR A 350 22.46 -18.80 -14.81
N GLU A 351 23.17 -19.90 -14.65
CA GLU A 351 23.24 -20.93 -15.68
C GLU A 351 22.04 -21.86 -15.53
N CYS A 352 21.14 -21.80 -16.48
CA CYS A 352 20.00 -22.69 -16.57
C CYS A 352 20.39 -23.84 -17.49
N GLN A 353 20.59 -25.04 -16.96
CA GLN A 353 20.72 -26.27 -17.78
C GLN A 353 19.32 -26.91 -17.87
N CYS A 354 18.79 -26.97 -19.10
CA CYS A 354 17.62 -27.77 -19.43
C CYS A 354 18.04 -29.12 -19.94
N GLU A 355 17.73 -30.20 -19.23
CA GLU A 355 17.88 -31.57 -19.69
C GLU A 355 16.50 -32.17 -19.99
N MET A 356 16.36 -32.85 -21.14
CA MET A 356 15.18 -33.65 -21.43
C MET A 356 15.39 -35.06 -20.84
N ILE A 357 14.51 -35.40 -19.89
CA ILE A 357 14.47 -36.75 -19.31
C ILE A 357 13.01 -37.22 -19.44
N ASP A 358 12.82 -38.34 -20.15
CA ASP A 358 11.52 -39.01 -20.36
C ASP A 358 10.37 -38.05 -20.82
N ASP A 359 10.59 -37.39 -21.98
CA ASP A 359 9.64 -36.42 -22.59
C ASP A 359 9.14 -35.27 -21.69
N LYS A 360 9.84 -34.96 -20.58
CA LYS A 360 9.58 -33.81 -19.70
C LYS A 360 10.83 -32.99 -19.51
N TYR A 361 10.66 -31.65 -19.64
CA TYR A 361 11.76 -30.71 -19.32
C TYR A 361 11.94 -30.61 -17.79
N ARG A 362 13.14 -30.99 -17.34
CA ARG A 362 13.59 -30.78 -15.96
C ARG A 362 14.55 -29.60 -15.93
N MET A 363 14.12 -28.50 -15.30
CA MET A 363 15.01 -27.37 -15.00
C MET A 363 15.77 -27.66 -13.71
N THR A 364 17.09 -27.75 -13.78
CA THR A 364 17.95 -27.78 -12.60
C THR A 364 18.78 -26.50 -12.54
N LEU A 365 18.64 -25.75 -11.47
CA LEU A 365 19.51 -24.61 -11.17
C LEU A 365 20.83 -25.15 -10.59
N LYS A 366 21.88 -25.20 -11.42
CA LYS A 366 23.24 -25.51 -10.96
C LYS A 366 24.05 -24.22 -10.87
N ASN A 367 24.68 -24.05 -9.70
CA ASN A 367 25.69 -23.04 -9.37
C ASN A 367 25.17 -21.63 -9.04
N ILE A 368 24.81 -21.43 -7.76
CA ILE A 368 24.86 -20.11 -7.13
C ILE A 368 26.31 -19.91 -6.64
N LYS A 369 27.15 -19.17 -7.36
CA LYS A 369 28.38 -18.62 -6.79
C LYS A 369 27.98 -17.42 -5.92
N LYS A 370 27.91 -17.62 -4.60
CA LYS A 370 27.96 -16.54 -3.63
C LYS A 370 29.35 -15.91 -3.70
N SER A 371 29.46 -14.65 -4.10
CA SER A 371 30.66 -13.87 -3.77
C SER A 371 30.68 -13.68 -2.25
N SER A 372 31.72 -14.16 -1.59
CA SER A 372 31.89 -14.24 -0.14
C SER A 372 32.29 -12.89 0.46
N SER A 373 31.41 -11.87 0.42
CA SER A 373 31.68 -10.59 1.10
C SER A 373 30.53 -10.03 1.94
N PHE A 374 29.50 -10.81 2.25
CA PHE A 374 28.36 -10.32 3.01
C PHE A 374 28.08 -11.06 4.33
N TYR A 375 29.13 -11.52 5.03
CA TYR A 375 29.00 -11.87 6.45
C TYR A 375 30.33 -11.62 7.15
N ARG A 376 30.59 -10.37 7.56
CA ARG A 376 31.41 -10.03 8.74
C ARG A 376 31.01 -8.64 9.25
N SER A 377 30.60 -8.66 10.51
CA SER A 377 30.29 -7.63 11.50
C SER A 377 28.92 -7.03 11.43
#